data_e250d4ee2b4242eb5a58947bc22b21f5
#
_entry.id   e250d4ee2b4242eb5a58947bc22b21f5
#
_cell.length_a   1.000
_cell.length_b   1.000
_cell.length_c   1.000
_cell.angle_alpha   90.00
_cell.angle_beta   90.00
_cell.angle_gamma   90.00
#
_symmetry.space_group_name_H-M   'P 1'
#
loop_
_entity.id
_entity.type
_entity.pdbx_description
1 polymer ?
#
loop_
_entity_poly.entity_id
_entity_poly.type
_entity_poly.pdbx_seq_one_letter_code
_entity_poly.pdbx_strand_id
1 'polypeptide(L)'
;MGALSTEGIVLRHADYRENDRMLTLLTPRGRIDALSRGCKRPKSPLMPASEVFVLGNYELIASKNHILVAGCLLRDSFYDLRLDIERLSCAAYMANICEATVQPDENAQRPFLLLARALGYLSYHGYAPRAVLSAFLLHYAVAMGYKPRLNHCVICGQAIEPGAGALFDIEQGGVVCPACAAEMRRGAALQSGELAWLREALTQGVRGQLPPEDAPLPLLQAYLESRIEKKIPKLMVKL
;
A
#
# COMPACT_ATOMS: atom_id res chain seq x y z
N MET A 1 -7.63 7.37 32.65
CA MET A 1 -6.81 7.27 31.41
C MET A 1 -7.31 6.07 30.65
N GLY A 2 -7.92 6.26 29.47
CA GLY A 2 -8.46 5.15 28.68
C GLY A 2 -7.33 4.37 28.02
N ALA A 3 -7.32 3.05 28.19
CA ALA A 3 -6.50 2.17 27.38
C ALA A 3 -7.26 1.93 26.06
N LEU A 4 -6.58 2.01 24.92
CA LEU A 4 -7.10 1.69 23.60
C LEU A 4 -6.45 0.40 23.13
N SER A 5 -7.26 -0.64 22.86
CA SER A 5 -6.78 -1.83 22.17
C SER A 5 -7.13 -1.72 20.68
N THR A 6 -6.16 -1.91 19.81
CA THR A 6 -6.35 -1.81 18.35
C THR A 6 -5.41 -2.75 17.60
N GLU A 7 -5.87 -3.29 16.48
CA GLU A 7 -4.95 -3.88 15.51
C GLU A 7 -4.07 -2.79 14.91
N GLY A 8 -2.82 -3.12 14.63
CA GLY A 8 -1.88 -2.19 14.02
C GLY A 8 -0.78 -2.91 13.24
N ILE A 9 -0.31 -2.25 12.19
CA ILE A 9 0.88 -2.64 11.42
C ILE A 9 1.93 -1.56 11.62
N VAL A 10 3.15 -1.93 12.01
CA VAL A 10 4.26 -0.98 12.12
C VAL A 10 4.71 -0.58 10.72
N LEU A 11 4.43 0.65 10.32
CA LEU A 11 4.88 1.22 9.03
C LEU A 11 6.35 1.62 9.09
N ARG A 12 6.74 2.22 10.21
CA ARG A 12 8.08 2.75 10.44
C ARG A 12 8.37 2.78 11.94
N HIS A 13 9.65 2.71 12.31
CA HIS A 13 10.11 3.10 13.63
C HIS A 13 11.29 4.06 13.52
N ALA A 14 11.49 4.85 14.57
CA ALA A 14 12.67 5.69 14.76
C ALA A 14 13.19 5.53 16.19
N ASP A 15 14.50 5.50 16.37
CA ASP A 15 15.09 5.50 17.68
C ASP A 15 14.78 6.82 18.39
N TYR A 16 14.25 6.74 19.62
CA TYR A 16 13.83 7.91 20.38
C TYR A 16 14.80 8.24 21.51
N ARG A 17 15.25 7.23 22.22
CA ARG A 17 16.27 7.26 23.26
C ARG A 17 17.11 6.00 23.15
N GLU A 18 18.06 5.81 24.05
CA GLU A 18 18.94 4.65 24.04
C GLU A 18 18.19 3.32 23.87
N ASN A 19 17.07 3.15 24.62
CA ASN A 19 16.32 1.89 24.67
C ASN A 19 14.89 1.99 24.14
N ASP A 20 14.47 3.12 23.59
CA ASP A 20 13.10 3.40 23.18
C ASP A 20 13.00 3.59 21.67
N ARG A 21 11.82 3.30 21.10
CA ARG A 21 11.48 3.60 19.69
C ARG A 21 10.15 4.32 19.61
N MET A 22 10.09 5.30 18.71
CA MET A 22 8.81 5.84 18.24
C MET A 22 8.33 4.99 17.08
N LEU A 23 7.15 4.39 17.20
CA LEU A 23 6.50 3.58 16.18
C LEU A 23 5.45 4.41 15.46
N THR A 24 5.41 4.32 14.14
CA THR A 24 4.28 4.78 13.32
C THR A 24 3.43 3.57 12.96
N LEU A 25 2.23 3.47 13.54
CA LEU A 25 1.29 2.37 13.36
C LEU A 25 0.21 2.77 12.36
N LEU A 26 -0.06 1.90 11.38
CA LEU A 26 -1.31 1.92 10.62
C LEU A 26 -2.34 1.10 11.38
N THR A 27 -3.46 1.71 11.72
CA THR A 27 -4.60 1.04 12.38
C THR A 27 -5.87 1.20 11.55
N PRO A 28 -6.93 0.44 11.80
CA PRO A 28 -8.25 0.66 11.16
C PRO A 28 -8.84 2.06 11.39
N ARG A 29 -8.35 2.76 12.43
CA ARG A 29 -8.80 4.12 12.81
C ARG A 29 -7.82 5.23 12.44
N GLY A 30 -6.93 4.96 11.48
CA GLY A 30 -5.92 5.93 11.06
C GLY A 30 -4.53 5.62 11.57
N ARG A 31 -3.64 6.57 11.35
CA ARG A 31 -2.24 6.48 11.75
C ARG A 31 -2.06 6.92 13.20
N ILE A 32 -1.28 6.17 13.97
CA ILE A 32 -0.95 6.47 15.37
C ILE A 32 0.56 6.44 15.55
N ASP A 33 1.12 7.52 16.11
CA ASP A 33 2.51 7.52 16.55
C ASP A 33 2.55 7.18 18.05
N ALA A 34 3.23 6.07 18.39
CA ALA A 34 3.27 5.53 19.74
C ALA A 34 4.69 5.21 20.19
N LEU A 35 5.01 5.58 21.42
CA LEU A 35 6.31 5.36 22.04
C LEU A 35 6.39 3.97 22.68
N SER A 36 7.26 3.11 22.15
CA SER A 36 7.59 1.80 22.70
C SER A 36 8.79 1.91 23.64
N ARG A 37 8.51 2.03 24.94
CA ARG A 37 9.55 2.23 25.97
C ARG A 37 10.29 0.93 26.27
N GLY A 38 11.61 1.00 26.34
CA GLY A 38 12.47 -0.13 26.70
C GLY A 38 12.43 -1.28 25.69
N CYS A 39 11.90 -1.06 24.49
CA CYS A 39 11.78 -2.12 23.48
C CYS A 39 13.14 -2.65 23.00
N LYS A 40 14.22 -1.84 23.08
CA LYS A 40 15.58 -2.25 22.69
C LYS A 40 16.35 -2.95 23.83
N ARG A 41 15.79 -3.04 25.05
CA ARG A 41 16.44 -3.75 26.14
C ARG A 41 16.47 -5.26 25.87
N PRO A 42 17.54 -5.96 26.27
CA PRO A 42 17.59 -7.41 26.17
C PRO A 42 16.36 -8.07 26.81
N LYS A 43 15.77 -9.04 26.14
CA LYS A 43 14.57 -9.78 26.58
C LYS A 43 13.29 -8.93 26.74
N SER A 44 13.25 -7.74 26.16
CA SER A 44 12.02 -6.94 26.14
C SER A 44 10.92 -7.65 25.35
N PRO A 45 9.70 -7.83 25.91
CA PRO A 45 8.57 -8.41 25.17
C PRO A 45 8.09 -7.49 24.03
N LEU A 46 8.43 -6.19 24.09
CA LEU A 46 8.10 -5.22 23.05
C LEU A 46 9.11 -5.19 21.90
N MET A 47 10.27 -5.86 22.03
CA MET A 47 11.27 -5.85 20.96
C MET A 47 10.72 -6.39 19.63
N PRO A 48 10.15 -7.60 19.54
CA PRO A 48 9.60 -8.11 18.29
C PRO A 48 8.41 -7.29 17.78
N ALA A 49 7.58 -6.76 18.68
CA ALA A 49 6.42 -5.95 18.34
C ALA A 49 6.76 -4.54 17.83
N SER A 50 8.03 -4.13 17.94
CA SER A 50 8.52 -2.81 17.50
C SER A 50 9.28 -2.85 16.17
N GLU A 51 9.28 -4.00 15.49
CA GLU A 51 9.89 -4.16 14.17
C GLU A 51 8.91 -3.76 13.05
N VAL A 52 9.46 -3.22 11.96
CA VAL A 52 8.65 -2.79 10.79
C VAL A 52 7.90 -3.99 10.19
N PHE A 53 6.71 -3.75 9.70
CA PHE A 53 5.72 -4.68 9.15
C PHE A 53 5.00 -5.56 10.17
N VAL A 54 5.42 -5.61 11.41
CA VAL A 54 4.73 -6.42 12.42
C VAL A 54 3.26 -6.03 12.53
N LEU A 55 2.40 -7.02 12.37
CA LEU A 55 0.96 -6.96 12.64
C LEU A 55 0.69 -7.50 14.04
N GLY A 56 0.01 -6.73 14.86
CA GLY A 56 -0.34 -7.13 16.22
C GLY A 56 -1.55 -6.40 16.77
N ASN A 57 -2.05 -6.88 17.91
CA ASN A 57 -3.02 -6.17 18.73
C ASN A 57 -2.25 -5.36 19.77
N TYR A 58 -2.23 -4.05 19.61
CA TYR A 58 -1.53 -3.12 20.45
C TYR A 58 -2.41 -2.58 21.55
N GLU A 59 -1.92 -2.62 22.79
CA GLU A 59 -2.51 -1.92 23.93
C GLU A 59 -1.83 -0.57 24.05
N LEU A 60 -2.58 0.50 23.83
CA LEU A 60 -2.09 1.88 23.80
C LEU A 60 -2.65 2.66 24.99
N ILE A 61 -1.80 3.41 25.67
CA ILE A 61 -2.17 4.25 26.82
C ILE A 61 -1.78 5.70 26.54
N ALA A 62 -2.74 6.61 26.66
CA ALA A 62 -2.47 8.04 26.60
C ALA A 62 -1.63 8.49 27.79
N SER A 63 -0.55 9.22 27.50
CA SER A 63 0.29 9.91 28.49
C SER A 63 0.30 11.41 28.19
N LYS A 64 0.90 12.22 29.06
CA LYS A 64 0.90 13.70 28.90
C LYS A 64 1.39 14.16 27.53
N ASN A 65 2.42 13.51 26.97
CA ASN A 65 3.09 13.96 25.74
C ASN A 65 3.08 12.93 24.60
N HIS A 66 2.74 11.66 24.87
CA HIS A 66 2.83 10.57 23.92
C HIS A 66 1.75 9.54 24.18
N ILE A 67 1.38 8.81 23.13
CA ILE A 67 0.72 7.52 23.26
C ILE A 67 1.82 6.49 23.53
N LEU A 68 1.63 5.64 24.55
CA LEU A 68 2.58 4.60 24.94
C LEU A 68 2.08 3.24 24.51
N VAL A 69 2.97 2.39 24.00
CA VAL A 69 2.72 0.97 23.84
C VAL A 69 2.88 0.29 25.19
N ALA A 70 1.77 -0.15 25.80
CA ALA A 70 1.76 -0.88 27.06
C ALA A 70 2.00 -2.38 26.85
N GLY A 71 1.50 -2.94 25.75
CA GLY A 71 1.66 -4.33 25.35
C GLY A 71 1.33 -4.55 23.88
N CYS A 72 1.67 -5.72 23.38
CA CYS A 72 1.26 -6.15 22.04
C CYS A 72 1.14 -7.68 22.01
N LEU A 73 -0.02 -8.15 21.56
CA LEU A 73 -0.18 -9.53 21.14
C LEU A 73 0.19 -9.63 19.65
N LEU A 74 1.40 -10.12 19.38
CA LEU A 74 1.91 -10.31 18.04
C LEU A 74 1.02 -11.30 17.28
N ARG A 75 0.56 -10.93 16.08
CA ARG A 75 -0.22 -11.75 15.16
C ARG A 75 0.65 -12.32 14.06
N ASP A 76 1.45 -11.47 13.43
CA ASP A 76 2.34 -11.84 12.36
C ASP A 76 3.54 -10.90 12.31
N SER A 77 4.72 -11.43 12.02
CA SER A 77 5.94 -10.64 11.85
C SER A 77 6.33 -10.48 10.38
N PHE A 78 5.69 -11.23 9.47
CA PHE A 78 6.02 -11.32 8.06
C PHE A 78 7.55 -11.45 7.84
N TYR A 79 8.16 -12.35 8.64
CA TYR A 79 9.62 -12.45 8.73
C TYR A 79 10.29 -12.71 7.38
N ASP A 80 9.68 -13.53 6.54
CA ASP A 80 10.22 -13.97 5.26
C ASP A 80 10.45 -12.81 4.26
N LEU A 81 9.79 -11.66 4.47
CA LEU A 81 10.07 -10.44 3.70
C LEU A 81 11.53 -10.00 3.79
N ARG A 82 12.19 -10.28 4.92
CA ARG A 82 13.58 -9.87 5.17
C ARG A 82 14.61 -10.74 4.48
N LEU A 83 14.18 -11.88 3.96
CA LEU A 83 15.05 -12.84 3.27
C LEU A 83 15.17 -12.57 1.78
N ASP A 84 14.34 -11.67 1.23
CA ASP A 84 14.29 -11.33 -0.19
C ASP A 84 14.21 -9.81 -0.36
N ILE A 85 15.22 -9.23 -1.02
CA ILE A 85 15.34 -7.77 -1.16
C ILE A 85 14.23 -7.17 -2.03
N GLU A 86 13.71 -7.90 -3.01
CA GLU A 86 12.63 -7.44 -3.87
C GLU A 86 11.31 -7.40 -3.09
N ARG A 87 11.00 -8.46 -2.34
CA ARG A 87 9.84 -8.51 -1.43
C ARG A 87 9.90 -7.40 -0.39
N LEU A 88 11.07 -7.23 0.24
CA LEU A 88 11.28 -6.17 1.22
C LEU A 88 11.08 -4.78 0.63
N SER A 89 11.61 -4.54 -0.59
CA SER A 89 11.45 -3.26 -1.29
C SER A 89 9.99 -2.96 -1.62
N CYS A 90 9.24 -3.95 -2.12
CA CYS A 90 7.81 -3.80 -2.39
C CYS A 90 7.02 -3.52 -1.10
N ALA A 91 7.28 -4.26 -0.02
CA ALA A 91 6.65 -4.06 1.27
C ALA A 91 6.90 -2.65 1.83
N ALA A 92 8.16 -2.19 1.77
CA ALA A 92 8.55 -0.85 2.21
C ALA A 92 7.86 0.24 1.38
N TYR A 93 7.77 0.07 0.07
CA TYR A 93 7.07 1.03 -0.80
C TYR A 93 5.58 1.13 -0.46
N MET A 94 4.88 -0.01 -0.25
CA MET A 94 3.49 -0.02 0.17
C MET A 94 3.29 0.63 1.55
N ALA A 95 4.18 0.37 2.52
CA ALA A 95 4.14 0.99 3.83
C ALA A 95 4.34 2.51 3.76
N ASN A 96 5.27 2.99 2.92
CA ASN A 96 5.51 4.41 2.68
C ASN A 96 4.28 5.11 2.06
N ILE A 97 3.57 4.45 1.15
CA ILE A 97 2.30 4.96 0.60
C ILE A 97 1.28 5.14 1.73
N CYS A 98 1.08 4.13 2.56
CA CYS A 98 0.16 4.22 3.70
C CYS A 98 0.57 5.33 4.68
N GLU A 99 1.86 5.46 5.00
CA GLU A 99 2.37 6.53 5.88
C GLU A 99 2.13 7.92 5.30
N ALA A 100 2.29 8.08 3.99
CA ALA A 100 2.13 9.36 3.31
C ALA A 100 0.65 9.80 3.21
N THR A 101 -0.28 8.86 3.07
CA THR A 101 -1.67 9.15 2.72
C THR A 101 -2.64 9.07 3.89
N VAL A 102 -2.45 8.10 4.81
CA VAL A 102 -3.37 7.94 5.95
C VAL A 102 -3.07 8.97 7.03
N GLN A 103 -4.11 9.67 7.47
CA GLN A 103 -4.01 10.68 8.55
C GLN A 103 -4.41 10.06 9.92
N PRO A 104 -4.04 10.71 11.04
CA PRO A 104 -4.60 10.37 12.35
C PRO A 104 -6.13 10.53 12.36
N ASP A 105 -6.82 9.70 13.16
CA ASP A 105 -8.27 9.73 13.39
C ASP A 105 -9.14 9.62 12.13
N GLU A 106 -8.61 8.98 11.09
CA GLU A 106 -9.28 8.74 9.81
C GLU A 106 -9.75 7.28 9.73
N ASN A 107 -10.85 7.02 8.99
CA ASN A 107 -11.24 5.64 8.69
C ASN A 107 -10.27 5.00 7.68
N ALA A 108 -9.31 4.26 8.19
CA ALA A 108 -8.28 3.58 7.41
C ALA A 108 -8.48 2.05 7.32
N GLN A 109 -9.70 1.56 7.56
CA GLN A 109 -10.00 0.12 7.50
C GLN A 109 -9.59 -0.52 6.16
N ARG A 110 -9.87 0.14 5.03
CA ARG A 110 -9.49 -0.38 3.70
C ARG A 110 -7.99 -0.38 3.47
N PRO A 111 -7.26 0.74 3.64
CA PRO A 111 -5.80 0.75 3.59
C PRO A 111 -5.13 -0.29 4.49
N PHE A 112 -5.60 -0.44 5.73
CA PHE A 112 -5.11 -1.42 6.69
C PHE A 112 -5.25 -2.86 6.17
N LEU A 113 -6.43 -3.25 5.72
CA LEU A 113 -6.69 -4.60 5.20
C LEU A 113 -5.91 -4.88 3.90
N LEU A 114 -5.77 -3.88 3.03
CA LEU A 114 -4.99 -4.01 1.80
C LEU A 114 -3.52 -4.25 2.10
N LEU A 115 -2.93 -3.48 3.02
CA LEU A 115 -1.53 -3.65 3.40
C LEU A 115 -1.31 -5.01 4.07
N ALA A 116 -2.14 -5.40 5.05
CA ALA A 116 -2.03 -6.69 5.73
C ALA A 116 -2.05 -7.87 4.75
N ARG A 117 -2.98 -7.85 3.77
CA ARG A 117 -3.08 -8.88 2.73
C ARG A 117 -1.87 -8.89 1.80
N ALA A 118 -1.42 -7.72 1.35
CA ALA A 118 -0.26 -7.62 0.46
C ALA A 118 1.01 -8.14 1.13
N LEU A 119 1.24 -7.82 2.42
CA LEU A 119 2.35 -8.38 3.20
C LEU A 119 2.25 -9.92 3.32
N GLY A 120 1.06 -10.45 3.53
CA GLY A 120 0.81 -11.90 3.54
C GLY A 120 1.10 -12.56 2.19
N TYR A 121 0.67 -11.95 1.08
CA TYR A 121 0.98 -12.47 -0.26
C TYR A 121 2.47 -12.46 -0.56
N LEU A 122 3.18 -11.41 -0.18
CA LEU A 122 4.62 -11.34 -0.33
C LEU A 122 5.36 -12.37 0.54
N SER A 123 4.85 -12.67 1.75
CA SER A 123 5.53 -13.58 2.68
C SER A 123 5.27 -15.04 2.38
N TYR A 124 4.01 -15.44 2.07
CA TYR A 124 3.61 -16.84 2.19
C TYR A 124 3.15 -17.50 0.89
N HIS A 125 2.89 -16.76 -0.19
CA HIS A 125 2.20 -17.32 -1.35
C HIS A 125 3.06 -17.50 -2.60
N GLY A 126 4.35 -17.20 -2.55
CA GLY A 126 5.26 -17.39 -3.68
C GLY A 126 4.95 -16.55 -4.92
N TYR A 127 4.09 -15.56 -4.81
CA TYR A 127 3.76 -14.66 -5.91
C TYR A 127 4.93 -13.73 -6.27
N ALA A 128 5.01 -13.34 -7.54
CA ALA A 128 5.97 -12.35 -8.00
C ALA A 128 5.76 -11.02 -7.27
N PRO A 129 6.78 -10.44 -6.62
CA PRO A 129 6.62 -9.23 -5.81
C PRO A 129 6.02 -8.04 -6.56
N ARG A 130 6.39 -7.87 -7.84
CA ARG A 130 5.84 -6.84 -8.73
C ARG A 130 4.34 -7.01 -8.97
N ALA A 131 3.89 -8.25 -9.13
CA ALA A 131 2.48 -8.56 -9.33
C ALA A 131 1.66 -8.18 -8.09
N VAL A 132 2.15 -8.51 -6.88
CA VAL A 132 1.51 -8.10 -5.62
C VAL A 132 1.47 -6.59 -5.49
N LEU A 133 2.58 -5.91 -5.81
CA LEU A 133 2.64 -4.45 -5.76
C LEU A 133 1.65 -3.81 -6.75
N SER A 134 1.57 -4.29 -7.99
CA SER A 134 0.62 -3.78 -9.00
C SER A 134 -0.83 -3.91 -8.52
N ALA A 135 -1.21 -5.08 -7.98
CA ALA A 135 -2.54 -5.30 -7.42
C ALA A 135 -2.80 -4.37 -6.23
N PHE A 136 -1.82 -4.21 -5.33
CA PHE A 136 -1.93 -3.28 -4.20
C PHE A 136 -2.17 -1.85 -4.69
N LEU A 137 -1.37 -1.33 -5.63
CA LEU A 137 -1.48 0.05 -6.12
C LEU A 137 -2.85 0.32 -6.74
N LEU A 138 -3.37 -0.60 -7.57
CA LEU A 138 -4.68 -0.48 -8.18
C LEU A 138 -5.79 -0.39 -7.12
N HIS A 139 -5.81 -1.34 -6.18
CA HIS A 139 -6.84 -1.38 -5.14
C HIS A 139 -6.69 -0.25 -4.12
N TYR A 140 -5.47 0.20 -3.89
CA TYR A 140 -5.20 1.34 -3.01
C TYR A 140 -5.74 2.64 -3.64
N ALA A 141 -5.52 2.86 -4.94
CA ALA A 141 -6.14 3.98 -5.65
C ALA A 141 -7.67 3.96 -5.52
N VAL A 142 -8.30 2.79 -5.66
CA VAL A 142 -9.75 2.63 -5.44
C VAL A 142 -10.15 2.96 -3.99
N ALA A 143 -9.39 2.49 -3.01
CA ALA A 143 -9.66 2.75 -1.60
C ALA A 143 -9.59 4.24 -1.25
N MET A 144 -8.70 4.98 -1.92
CA MET A 144 -8.54 6.43 -1.79
C MET A 144 -9.55 7.24 -2.64
N GLY A 145 -10.50 6.59 -3.34
CA GLY A 145 -11.50 7.25 -4.17
C GLY A 145 -11.08 7.52 -5.62
N TYR A 146 -9.88 7.11 -6.01
CA TYR A 146 -9.34 7.32 -7.36
C TYR A 146 -9.48 6.08 -8.24
N LYS A 147 -10.73 5.57 -8.38
CA LYS A 147 -10.99 4.42 -9.26
C LYS A 147 -10.75 4.80 -10.72
N PRO A 148 -9.82 4.12 -11.44
CA PRO A 148 -9.57 4.42 -12.84
C PRO A 148 -10.78 4.06 -13.71
N ARG A 149 -11.04 4.88 -14.75
CA ARG A 149 -12.10 4.65 -15.73
C ARG A 149 -11.54 3.84 -16.89
N LEU A 150 -11.92 2.56 -16.98
CA LEU A 150 -11.29 1.61 -17.91
C LEU A 150 -12.22 1.13 -19.05
N ASN A 151 -13.51 1.45 -18.99
CA ASN A 151 -14.49 0.92 -19.94
C ASN A 151 -14.87 1.91 -21.05
N HIS A 152 -14.74 3.21 -20.80
CA HIS A 152 -15.11 4.27 -21.74
C HIS A 152 -13.97 5.27 -21.87
N CYS A 153 -13.81 5.82 -23.06
CA CYS A 153 -12.87 6.89 -23.32
C CYS A 153 -13.19 8.12 -22.45
N VAL A 154 -12.18 8.62 -21.73
CA VAL A 154 -12.36 9.76 -20.81
C VAL A 154 -12.58 11.09 -21.53
N ILE A 155 -12.33 11.14 -22.87
CA ILE A 155 -12.48 12.34 -23.71
C ILE A 155 -13.84 12.33 -24.41
N CYS A 156 -14.15 11.29 -25.23
CA CYS A 156 -15.36 11.27 -26.04
C CYS A 156 -16.49 10.39 -25.48
N GLY A 157 -16.24 9.65 -24.39
CA GLY A 157 -17.25 8.77 -23.78
C GLY A 157 -17.49 7.45 -24.51
N GLN A 158 -16.85 7.20 -25.66
CA GLN A 158 -17.02 5.99 -26.44
C GLN A 158 -16.53 4.75 -25.70
N ALA A 159 -17.24 3.63 -25.80
CA ALA A 159 -16.78 2.38 -25.18
C ALA A 159 -15.48 1.90 -25.82
N ILE A 160 -14.59 1.36 -24.99
CA ILE A 160 -13.35 0.73 -25.44
C ILE A 160 -13.60 -0.77 -25.57
N GLU A 161 -13.57 -1.26 -26.81
CA GLU A 161 -13.83 -2.66 -27.13
C GLU A 161 -12.82 -3.60 -26.45
N PRO A 162 -13.24 -4.82 -26.08
CA PRO A 162 -12.33 -5.86 -25.61
C PRO A 162 -11.29 -6.18 -26.69
N GLY A 163 -10.02 -6.29 -26.28
CA GLY A 163 -8.91 -6.58 -27.19
C GLY A 163 -8.34 -5.38 -27.92
N ALA A 164 -8.97 -4.20 -27.85
CA ALA A 164 -8.39 -2.97 -28.37
C ALA A 164 -7.26 -2.48 -27.45
N GLY A 165 -6.16 -2.01 -28.05
CA GLY A 165 -5.17 -1.20 -27.33
C GLY A 165 -5.79 0.14 -26.92
N ALA A 166 -5.27 0.72 -25.85
CA ALA A 166 -5.72 2.02 -25.36
C ALA A 166 -4.52 2.85 -24.88
N LEU A 167 -4.69 4.15 -24.85
CA LEU A 167 -3.81 5.05 -24.12
C LEU A 167 -4.42 5.30 -22.74
N PHE A 168 -3.62 5.34 -21.67
CA PHE A 168 -4.08 5.75 -20.36
C PHE A 168 -3.65 7.19 -20.08
N ASP A 169 -4.60 8.06 -19.85
CA ASP A 169 -4.34 9.43 -19.40
C ASP A 169 -4.29 9.45 -17.87
N ILE A 170 -3.09 9.71 -17.34
CA ILE A 170 -2.84 9.76 -15.90
C ILE A 170 -3.60 10.92 -15.24
N GLU A 171 -3.67 12.09 -15.88
CA GLU A 171 -4.35 13.27 -15.33
C GLU A 171 -5.86 13.07 -15.28
N GLN A 172 -6.47 12.54 -16.36
CA GLN A 172 -7.89 12.24 -16.42
C GLN A 172 -8.27 10.96 -15.66
N GLY A 173 -7.31 10.11 -15.36
CA GLY A 173 -7.48 8.86 -14.60
C GLY A 173 -8.28 7.81 -15.34
N GLY A 174 -8.00 7.61 -16.64
CA GLY A 174 -8.68 6.59 -17.40
C GLY A 174 -8.19 6.41 -18.82
N VAL A 175 -8.85 5.49 -19.55
CA VAL A 175 -8.47 5.09 -20.89
C VAL A 175 -8.98 6.06 -21.95
N VAL A 176 -8.22 6.19 -23.03
CA VAL A 176 -8.51 7.02 -24.20
C VAL A 176 -8.56 6.11 -25.43
N CYS A 177 -9.58 6.26 -26.27
CA CYS A 177 -9.71 5.47 -27.51
C CYS A 177 -8.63 5.86 -28.53
N PRO A 178 -8.33 4.99 -29.51
CA PRO A 178 -7.30 5.28 -30.52
C PRO A 178 -7.54 6.57 -31.30
N ALA A 179 -8.80 6.91 -31.62
CA ALA A 179 -9.13 8.13 -32.32
C ALA A 179 -8.75 9.39 -31.54
N CYS A 180 -9.12 9.46 -30.26
CA CYS A 180 -8.74 10.58 -29.39
C CYS A 180 -7.25 10.58 -29.05
N ALA A 181 -6.64 9.40 -28.92
CA ALA A 181 -5.21 9.25 -28.63
C ALA A 181 -4.31 9.79 -29.76
N ALA A 182 -4.76 9.75 -31.02
CA ALA A 182 -4.03 10.27 -32.17
C ALA A 182 -3.74 11.79 -32.06
N GLU A 183 -4.58 12.52 -31.34
CA GLU A 183 -4.42 13.95 -31.12
C GLU A 183 -3.67 14.30 -29.84
N MET A 184 -3.35 13.27 -29.02
CA MET A 184 -2.68 13.46 -27.74
C MET A 184 -1.16 13.31 -27.84
N ARG A 185 -0.44 14.18 -27.12
CA ARG A 185 1.02 14.09 -26.98
C ARG A 185 1.48 13.38 -25.70
N ARG A 186 0.55 13.01 -24.83
CA ARG A 186 0.82 12.44 -23.49
C ARG A 186 -0.07 11.24 -23.24
N GLY A 187 0.41 10.31 -22.46
CA GLY A 187 -0.31 9.14 -22.00
C GLY A 187 0.58 7.90 -21.98
N ALA A 188 0.19 6.90 -21.23
CA ALA A 188 0.88 5.62 -21.17
C ALA A 188 0.14 4.60 -22.07
N ALA A 189 0.84 3.98 -23.00
CA ALA A 189 0.26 2.92 -23.82
C ALA A 189 -0.09 1.71 -22.92
N LEU A 190 -1.30 1.19 -23.07
CA LEU A 190 -1.78 -0.04 -22.46
C LEU A 190 -1.97 -1.09 -23.54
N GLN A 191 -1.32 -2.22 -23.35
CA GLN A 191 -1.56 -3.40 -24.17
C GLN A 191 -2.94 -4.01 -23.83
N SER A 192 -3.53 -4.75 -24.77
CA SER A 192 -4.86 -5.34 -24.58
C SER A 192 -4.92 -6.26 -23.35
N GLY A 193 -3.87 -7.04 -23.08
CA GLY A 193 -3.77 -7.91 -21.91
C GLY A 193 -3.72 -7.14 -20.59
N GLU A 194 -2.99 -6.03 -20.55
CA GLU A 194 -2.90 -5.17 -19.37
C GLU A 194 -4.25 -4.51 -19.05
N LEU A 195 -4.93 -4.01 -20.06
CA LEU A 195 -6.26 -3.41 -19.89
C LEU A 195 -7.30 -4.45 -19.45
N ALA A 196 -7.27 -5.66 -20.02
CA ALA A 196 -8.15 -6.75 -19.62
C ALA A 196 -7.92 -7.12 -18.14
N TRP A 197 -6.66 -7.26 -17.72
CA TRP A 197 -6.34 -7.53 -16.34
C TRP A 197 -6.82 -6.41 -15.39
N LEU A 198 -6.58 -5.14 -15.73
CA LEU A 198 -7.02 -4.01 -14.91
C LEU A 198 -8.55 -4.01 -14.71
N ARG A 199 -9.32 -4.32 -15.77
CA ARG A 199 -10.79 -4.44 -15.71
C ARG A 199 -11.22 -5.59 -14.80
N GLU A 200 -10.61 -6.75 -14.97
CA GLU A 200 -10.90 -7.94 -14.16
C GLU A 200 -10.56 -7.71 -12.68
N ALA A 201 -9.38 -7.20 -12.39
CA ALA A 201 -8.94 -6.89 -11.02
C ALA A 201 -9.90 -5.92 -10.30
N LEU A 202 -10.44 -4.92 -11.00
CA LEU A 202 -11.44 -4.00 -10.43
C LEU A 202 -12.79 -4.66 -10.13
N THR A 203 -13.14 -5.76 -10.82
CA THR A 203 -14.41 -6.47 -10.59
C THR A 203 -14.28 -7.56 -9.54
N GLN A 204 -13.17 -8.31 -9.53
CA GLN A 204 -12.96 -9.46 -8.63
C GLN A 204 -12.34 -9.06 -7.28
N GLY A 205 -11.81 -7.85 -7.16
CA GLY A 205 -11.10 -7.41 -5.97
C GLY A 205 -9.75 -8.12 -5.80
N VAL A 206 -9.14 -7.96 -4.62
CA VAL A 206 -7.81 -8.53 -4.29
C VAL A 206 -7.78 -10.08 -4.30
N ARG A 207 -8.93 -10.73 -4.42
CA ARG A 207 -9.05 -12.20 -4.52
C ARG A 207 -8.94 -12.72 -5.96
N GLY A 208 -8.91 -11.82 -6.94
CA GLY A 208 -8.72 -12.17 -8.36
C GLY A 208 -7.30 -12.69 -8.64
N GLN A 209 -7.10 -13.17 -9.86
CA GLN A 209 -5.76 -13.57 -10.30
C GLN A 209 -4.80 -12.37 -10.17
N LEU A 210 -3.65 -12.60 -9.55
CA LEU A 210 -2.58 -11.61 -9.60
C LEU A 210 -2.16 -11.36 -11.05
N PRO A 211 -1.72 -10.15 -11.37
CA PRO A 211 -1.31 -9.83 -12.72
C PRO A 211 -0.16 -10.73 -13.16
N PRO A 212 0.02 -10.93 -14.47
CA PRO A 212 1.27 -11.46 -14.99
C PRO A 212 2.44 -10.58 -14.52
N GLU A 213 3.65 -11.13 -14.51
CA GLU A 213 4.85 -10.42 -14.04
C GLU A 213 5.06 -9.06 -14.71
N ASP A 214 4.57 -8.90 -15.93
CA ASP A 214 4.65 -7.69 -16.76
C ASP A 214 3.47 -6.72 -16.57
N ALA A 215 2.71 -6.82 -15.48
CA ALA A 215 1.62 -5.89 -15.20
C ALA A 215 2.10 -4.42 -15.29
N PRO A 216 1.19 -3.47 -15.60
CA PRO A 216 1.54 -2.07 -15.84
C PRO A 216 1.97 -1.35 -14.56
N LEU A 217 2.97 -1.89 -13.86
CA LEU A 217 3.49 -1.36 -12.60
C LEU A 217 3.94 0.10 -12.72
N PRO A 218 4.73 0.50 -13.76
CA PRO A 218 5.14 1.90 -13.90
C PRO A 218 3.96 2.86 -14.06
N LEU A 219 2.92 2.43 -14.79
CA LEU A 219 1.69 3.20 -14.96
C LEU A 219 0.97 3.38 -13.63
N LEU A 220 0.76 2.28 -12.89
CA LEU A 220 0.05 2.32 -11.60
C LEU A 220 0.79 3.15 -10.56
N GLN A 221 2.13 3.09 -10.55
CA GLN A 221 2.96 3.97 -9.72
C GLN A 221 2.75 5.44 -10.09
N ALA A 222 2.93 5.80 -11.36
CA ALA A 222 2.76 7.16 -11.84
C ALA A 222 1.32 7.68 -11.61
N TYR A 223 0.33 6.80 -11.80
CA TYR A 223 -1.07 7.16 -11.55
C TYR A 223 -1.33 7.45 -10.08
N LEU A 224 -0.91 6.58 -9.17
CA LEU A 224 -1.12 6.79 -7.74
C LEU A 224 -0.31 8.01 -7.25
N GLU A 225 0.96 8.15 -7.66
CA GLU A 225 1.81 9.29 -7.29
C GLU A 225 1.21 10.63 -7.76
N SER A 226 0.52 10.66 -8.92
CA SER A 226 -0.17 11.86 -9.39
C SER A 226 -1.35 12.29 -8.51
N ARG A 227 -1.85 11.41 -7.64
CA ARG A 227 -2.99 11.66 -6.73
C ARG A 227 -2.55 11.95 -5.30
N ILE A 228 -1.29 11.70 -5.00
CA ILE A 228 -0.74 11.91 -3.66
C ILE A 228 0.08 13.20 -3.66
N GLU A 229 -0.31 14.15 -2.80
CA GLU A 229 0.41 15.44 -2.67
C GLU A 229 1.80 15.29 -2.07
N LYS A 230 2.04 14.20 -1.31
CA LYS A 230 3.33 13.94 -0.66
C LYS A 230 4.23 13.08 -1.54
N LYS A 231 5.50 13.44 -1.59
CA LYS A 231 6.52 12.65 -2.29
C LYS A 231 6.73 11.30 -1.59
N ILE A 232 6.52 10.20 -2.31
CA ILE A 232 6.79 8.84 -1.83
C ILE A 232 8.26 8.52 -2.11
N PRO A 233 9.02 7.96 -1.14
CA PRO A 233 10.35 7.43 -1.41
C PRO A 233 10.31 6.40 -2.53
N LYS A 234 11.26 6.48 -3.47
CA LYS A 234 11.35 5.51 -4.57
C LYS A 234 11.62 4.10 -4.04
N LEU A 235 11.23 3.10 -4.82
CA LEU A 235 11.63 1.71 -4.58
C LEU A 235 13.16 1.62 -4.40
N MET A 236 13.60 0.88 -3.38
CA MET A 236 15.03 0.72 -3.06
C MET A 236 15.78 -0.06 -4.14
N VAL A 237 15.08 -0.94 -4.85
CA VAL A 237 15.59 -1.69 -5.99
C VAL A 237 14.90 -1.17 -7.24
N LYS A 238 15.65 -0.87 -8.30
CA LYS A 238 15.07 -0.67 -9.64
C LYS A 238 14.49 -2.01 -10.07
N LEU A 239 13.20 -2.13 -9.94
CA LEU A 239 12.45 -3.30 -10.36
C LEU A 239 12.32 -3.33 -11.88
#